data_74561e14201fd29cbe0cb4170b499726
#
_entry.id   74561e14201fd29cbe0cb4170b499726
#
_cell.length_a   1.000
_cell.length_b   1.000
_cell.length_c   1.000
_cell.angle_alpha   90.00
_cell.angle_beta   90.00
_cell.angle_gamma   90.00
#
_symmetry.space_group_name_H-M   'P 1'
#
loop_
_entity.id
_entity.type
_entity.pdbx_description
1 polymer ?
#
loop_
_entity_poly.entity_id
_entity_poly.type
_entity_poly.pdbx_seq_one_letter_code
_entity_poly.pdbx_strand_id
1 'polypeptide(L)'
;MKRFVDRGRELDQLTDCYESETADFVVIYGRRRLGKSELVRQSIEGRDDAVYYQAVESTAENQLEQFVDTTTAQFSSLGNVRRDWEVLLEALGEEDAIVVIDEFPFLIEEDESLPSRIQRVWDMELQETGMTLVLVGSSISVME
;
A
#
# COMPACT_ATOMS: atom_id res chain seq x y z
N MET A 1 -2.08 -3.63 12.85
CA MET A 1 -1.50 -2.48 12.10
C MET A 1 -0.27 -1.95 12.82
N LYS A 2 0.81 -1.79 12.09
CA LYS A 2 2.07 -1.28 12.63
C LYS A 2 2.28 0.16 12.18
N ARG A 3 2.83 0.99 13.06
CA ARG A 3 3.13 2.40 12.76
C ARG A 3 4.59 2.67 13.04
N PHE A 4 5.28 3.25 12.08
CA PHE A 4 6.70 3.53 12.18
C PHE A 4 6.95 5.03 12.13
N VAL A 5 7.78 5.51 13.04
CA VAL A 5 8.10 6.93 13.16
C VAL A 5 9.61 7.19 13.24
N ASP A 6 10.41 6.15 13.36
CA ASP A 6 11.87 6.23 13.46
C ASP A 6 12.51 5.54 12.26
N ARG A 7 13.21 6.33 11.45
CA ARG A 7 13.71 5.91 10.15
C ARG A 7 14.68 4.72 10.16
N GLY A 8 15.66 4.71 11.05
CA GLY A 8 16.68 3.67 11.05
C GLY A 8 16.13 2.30 11.38
N ARG A 9 15.22 2.27 12.32
CA ARG A 9 14.57 1.05 12.78
C ARG A 9 13.49 0.58 11.81
N GLU A 10 12.91 1.53 11.09
CA GLU A 10 11.80 1.27 10.17
C GLU A 10 12.20 0.38 9.00
N LEU A 11 13.39 0.57 8.45
CA LEU A 11 13.85 -0.24 7.33
C LEU A 11 13.95 -1.71 7.71
N ASP A 12 14.52 -2.00 8.89
CA ASP A 12 14.63 -3.36 9.39
C ASP A 12 13.26 -3.97 9.66
N GLN A 13 12.35 -3.18 10.22
CA GLN A 13 10.99 -3.65 10.51
C GLN A 13 10.21 -3.95 9.23
N LEU A 14 10.38 -3.12 8.19
CA LEU A 14 9.74 -3.39 6.91
C LEU A 14 10.28 -4.67 6.28
N THR A 15 11.59 -4.86 6.30
CA THR A 15 12.21 -6.05 5.78
C THR A 15 11.70 -7.30 6.52
N ASP A 16 11.58 -7.21 7.84
CA ASP A 16 11.03 -8.30 8.65
C ASP A 16 9.59 -8.63 8.24
N CYS A 17 8.77 -7.61 7.95
CA CYS A 17 7.41 -7.83 7.48
C CYS A 17 7.40 -8.57 6.15
N TYR A 18 8.29 -8.20 5.23
CA TYR A 18 8.36 -8.83 3.91
C TYR A 18 8.81 -10.29 3.99
N GLU A 19 9.66 -10.60 4.97
CA GLU A 19 10.16 -11.96 5.18
C GLU A 19 9.16 -12.82 5.95
N SER A 20 8.16 -12.22 6.57
CA SER A 20 7.14 -12.93 7.33
C SER A 20 6.18 -13.66 6.39
N GLU A 21 5.73 -14.83 6.82
CA GLU A 21 4.71 -15.58 6.08
C GLU A 21 3.30 -15.15 6.44
N THR A 22 3.17 -14.22 7.40
CA THR A 22 1.88 -13.70 7.83
C THR A 22 1.63 -12.33 7.23
N ALA A 23 0.36 -11.95 7.12
CA ALA A 23 -0.03 -10.66 6.60
C ALA A 23 0.34 -9.54 7.56
N ASP A 24 0.82 -8.43 7.01
CA ASP A 24 1.15 -7.24 7.77
C ASP A 24 0.53 -6.00 7.14
N PHE A 25 -0.12 -5.19 7.96
CA PHE A 25 -0.69 -3.92 7.55
C PHE A 25 0.11 -2.82 8.24
N VAL A 26 0.83 -2.02 7.45
CA VAL A 26 1.78 -1.04 7.96
C VAL A 26 1.35 0.36 7.55
N VAL A 27 1.39 1.31 8.48
CA VAL A 27 1.14 2.72 8.19
C VAL A 27 2.39 3.51 8.57
N ILE A 28 2.92 4.25 7.62
CA ILE A 28 4.10 5.10 7.82
C ILE A 28 3.66 6.55 7.61
N TYR A 29 3.92 7.38 8.60
CA TYR A 29 3.54 8.79 8.53
C TYR A 29 4.67 9.65 9.06
N GLY A 30 4.58 10.95 8.77
CA GLY A 30 5.57 11.91 9.22
C GLY A 30 5.72 13.03 8.22
N ARG A 31 6.62 13.96 8.53
CA ARG A 31 6.87 15.09 7.65
C ARG A 31 7.55 14.63 6.37
N ARG A 32 7.25 15.30 5.27
CA ARG A 32 7.84 14.97 3.96
C ARG A 32 9.37 14.93 3.99
N ARG A 33 10.00 15.76 4.82
CA ARG A 33 11.46 15.86 4.89
C ARG A 33 12.14 14.66 5.56
N LEU A 34 11.39 13.73 6.10
CA LEU A 34 11.96 12.58 6.78
C LEU A 34 12.34 11.44 5.83
N GLY A 35 12.12 11.63 4.52
CA GLY A 35 12.53 10.65 3.53
C GLY A 35 11.80 9.33 3.59
N LYS A 36 10.57 9.33 4.08
CA LYS A 36 9.81 8.09 4.25
C LYS A 36 9.49 7.39 2.93
N SER A 37 9.22 8.15 1.87
CA SER A 37 8.95 7.56 0.55
C SER A 37 10.19 6.87 0.00
N GLU A 38 11.34 7.49 0.16
CA GLU A 38 12.61 6.92 -0.27
C GLU A 38 12.95 5.67 0.54
N LEU A 39 12.69 5.70 1.84
CA LEU A 39 12.90 4.57 2.72
C LEU A 39 12.11 3.35 2.22
N VAL A 40 10.84 3.55 1.92
CA VAL A 40 9.97 2.47 1.47
C VAL A 40 10.41 1.96 0.09
N ARG A 41 10.74 2.86 -0.83
CA ARG A 41 11.23 2.46 -2.15
C ARG A 41 12.52 1.64 -2.03
N GLN A 42 13.41 2.05 -1.13
CA GLN A 42 14.64 1.32 -0.88
C GLN A 42 14.35 -0.08 -0.33
N SER A 43 13.34 -0.20 0.52
CA SER A 43 12.99 -1.49 1.14
C SER A 43 12.52 -2.54 0.13
N ILE A 44 11.97 -2.11 -1.00
CA ILE A 44 11.43 -3.03 -2.02
C ILE A 44 12.29 -3.10 -3.28
N GLU A 45 13.42 -2.41 -3.29
CA GLU A 45 14.31 -2.39 -4.45
C GLU A 45 14.75 -3.81 -4.82
N GLY A 46 14.62 -4.15 -6.10
CA GLY A 46 15.02 -5.44 -6.61
C GLY A 46 14.04 -6.59 -6.38
N ARG A 47 12.91 -6.32 -5.71
CA ARG A 47 11.91 -7.36 -5.47
C ARG A 47 10.91 -7.42 -6.63
N ASP A 48 10.58 -8.64 -7.04
CA ASP A 48 9.60 -8.88 -8.11
C ASP A 48 8.19 -9.15 -7.56
N ASP A 49 8.04 -9.22 -6.22
CA ASP A 49 6.76 -9.41 -5.55
C ASP A 49 6.17 -8.13 -4.98
N ALA A 50 6.73 -6.98 -5.34
CA ALA A 50 6.34 -5.69 -4.76
C ALA A 50 5.79 -4.74 -5.82
N VAL A 51 4.82 -3.93 -5.39
CA VAL A 51 4.22 -2.87 -6.20
C VAL A 51 4.32 -1.56 -5.43
N TYR A 52 4.78 -0.52 -6.09
CA TYR A 52 4.83 0.82 -5.52
C TYR A 52 3.96 1.76 -6.35
N TYR A 53 2.91 2.29 -5.73
CA TYR A 53 2.04 3.28 -6.35
C TYR A 53 2.10 4.57 -5.55
N GLN A 54 2.47 5.66 -6.23
CA GLN A 54 2.46 6.99 -5.62
C GLN A 54 1.21 7.73 -6.10
N ALA A 55 0.28 7.97 -5.20
CA ALA A 55 -0.94 8.69 -5.53
C ALA A 55 -0.62 10.16 -5.86
N VAL A 56 -1.41 10.73 -6.76
CA VAL A 56 -1.30 12.13 -7.12
C VAL A 56 -2.65 12.81 -6.92
N GLU A 57 -2.65 14.11 -6.85
CA GLU A 57 -3.87 14.90 -6.78
C GLU A 57 -4.58 14.79 -8.13
N SER A 58 -5.70 14.07 -8.14
CA SER A 58 -6.44 13.78 -9.36
C SER A 58 -7.83 13.28 -8.99
N THR A 59 -8.65 12.91 -9.97
CA THR A 59 -9.97 12.34 -9.70
C THR A 59 -9.84 10.92 -9.14
N ALA A 60 -10.86 10.48 -8.41
CA ALA A 60 -10.88 9.13 -7.87
C ALA A 60 -10.76 8.08 -8.98
N GLU A 61 -11.44 8.33 -10.11
CA GLU A 61 -11.41 7.43 -11.25
C GLU A 61 -10.01 7.31 -11.84
N ASN A 62 -9.32 8.44 -12.01
CA ASN A 62 -7.98 8.48 -12.58
C ASN A 62 -6.96 7.83 -11.62
N GLN A 63 -7.12 8.06 -10.33
CA GLN A 63 -6.26 7.45 -9.32
C GLN A 63 -6.37 5.92 -9.37
N LEU A 64 -7.58 5.41 -9.47
CA LEU A 64 -7.81 3.97 -9.57
C LEU A 64 -7.19 3.41 -10.85
N GLU A 65 -7.36 4.10 -11.98
CA GLU A 65 -6.79 3.69 -13.25
C GLU A 65 -5.26 3.63 -13.18
N GLN A 66 -4.64 4.60 -12.53
CA GLN A 66 -3.19 4.61 -12.32
C GLN A 66 -2.74 3.42 -11.47
N PHE A 67 -3.51 3.09 -10.45
CA PHE A 67 -3.20 1.94 -9.61
C PHE A 67 -3.31 0.63 -10.39
N VAL A 68 -4.34 0.51 -11.23
CA VAL A 68 -4.51 -0.65 -12.11
C VAL A 68 -3.29 -0.79 -13.04
N ASP A 69 -2.86 0.29 -13.66
CA ASP A 69 -1.72 0.27 -14.56
C ASP A 69 -0.44 -0.15 -13.84
N THR A 70 -0.23 0.39 -12.65
CA THR A 70 0.94 0.09 -11.83
C THR A 70 0.98 -1.38 -11.42
N THR A 71 -0.15 -1.91 -10.95
CA THR A 71 -0.21 -3.29 -10.49
C THR A 71 -0.16 -4.29 -11.63
N THR A 72 -0.78 -3.96 -12.76
CA THR A 72 -0.79 -4.83 -13.94
C THR A 72 0.61 -4.97 -14.54
N ALA A 73 1.42 -3.91 -14.45
CA ALA A 73 2.80 -3.96 -14.93
C ALA A 73 3.63 -5.01 -14.18
N GLN A 74 3.32 -5.23 -12.91
CA GLN A 74 4.04 -6.20 -12.08
C GLN A 74 3.36 -7.56 -12.06
N PHE A 75 2.04 -7.58 -12.05
CA PHE A 75 1.23 -8.81 -12.01
C PHE A 75 0.23 -8.77 -13.17
N SER A 76 0.62 -9.31 -14.30
CA SER A 76 -0.16 -9.22 -15.53
C SER A 76 -1.56 -9.80 -15.42
N SER A 77 -1.76 -10.76 -14.54
CA SER A 77 -3.08 -11.37 -14.31
C SER A 77 -4.11 -10.36 -13.80
N LEU A 78 -3.67 -9.26 -13.19
CA LEU A 78 -4.58 -8.25 -12.67
C LEU A 78 -5.23 -7.41 -13.76
N GLY A 79 -4.78 -7.53 -15.00
CA GLY A 79 -5.41 -6.82 -16.13
C GLY A 79 -6.84 -7.25 -16.39
N ASN A 80 -7.23 -8.44 -15.94
CA ASN A 80 -8.57 -8.99 -16.11
C ASN A 80 -9.45 -8.85 -14.88
N VAL A 81 -8.96 -8.20 -13.84
CA VAL A 81 -9.68 -8.01 -12.58
C VAL A 81 -10.51 -6.74 -12.66
N ARG A 82 -11.69 -6.78 -12.05
CA ARG A 82 -12.58 -5.61 -12.02
C ARG A 82 -11.87 -4.40 -11.38
N ARG A 83 -12.08 -3.22 -11.97
CA ARG A 83 -11.48 -1.98 -11.49
C ARG A 83 -12.19 -1.48 -10.23
N ASP A 84 -11.79 -2.04 -9.11
CA ASP A 84 -12.33 -1.74 -7.80
C ASP A 84 -11.22 -1.96 -6.77
N TRP A 85 -11.03 -1.01 -5.86
CA TRP A 85 -9.96 -1.09 -4.87
C TRP A 85 -9.98 -2.39 -4.07
N GLU A 86 -11.15 -2.78 -3.59
CA GLU A 86 -11.28 -3.99 -2.76
C GLU A 86 -10.94 -5.25 -3.57
N VAL A 87 -11.45 -5.33 -4.79
CA VAL A 87 -11.21 -6.49 -5.67
C VAL A 87 -9.74 -6.59 -6.05
N LEU A 88 -9.12 -5.45 -6.37
CA LEU A 88 -7.70 -5.42 -6.72
C LEU A 88 -6.83 -5.83 -5.54
N LEU A 89 -7.15 -5.36 -4.34
CA LEU A 89 -6.39 -5.74 -3.15
C LEU A 89 -6.54 -7.23 -2.85
N GLU A 90 -7.74 -7.78 -3.01
CA GLU A 90 -7.93 -9.23 -2.85
C GLU A 90 -7.07 -10.02 -3.83
N ALA A 91 -7.03 -9.60 -5.09
CA ALA A 91 -6.22 -10.26 -6.10
C ALA A 91 -4.73 -10.17 -5.77
N LEU A 92 -4.29 -9.02 -5.28
CA LEU A 92 -2.89 -8.84 -4.83
C LEU A 92 -2.59 -9.71 -3.61
N GLY A 93 -3.57 -9.88 -2.73
CA GLY A 93 -3.44 -10.78 -1.59
C GLY A 93 -3.22 -12.21 -2.01
N GLU A 94 -3.88 -12.67 -3.07
CA GLU A 94 -3.70 -14.02 -3.60
C GLU A 94 -2.28 -14.23 -4.14
N GLU A 95 -1.61 -13.15 -4.57
CA GLU A 95 -0.23 -13.20 -5.01
C GLU A 95 0.78 -13.03 -3.87
N ASP A 96 0.31 -12.86 -2.63
CA ASP A 96 1.13 -12.56 -1.47
C ASP A 96 2.03 -11.36 -1.73
N ALA A 97 1.49 -10.35 -2.41
CA ALA A 97 2.25 -9.18 -2.85
C ALA A 97 2.59 -8.24 -1.71
N ILE A 98 3.66 -7.47 -1.93
CA ILE A 98 3.97 -6.30 -1.10
C ILE A 98 3.40 -5.10 -1.86
N VAL A 99 2.40 -4.44 -1.29
CA VAL A 99 1.74 -3.31 -1.96
C VAL A 99 1.99 -2.05 -1.16
N VAL A 100 2.63 -1.08 -1.80
CA VAL A 100 2.89 0.23 -1.19
C VAL A 100 2.04 1.27 -1.89
N ILE A 101 1.25 2.00 -1.11
CA ILE A 101 0.47 3.14 -1.60
C ILE A 101 1.03 4.38 -0.91
N ASP A 102 1.83 5.14 -1.65
CA ASP A 102 2.46 6.36 -1.15
C ASP A 102 1.55 7.55 -1.43
N GLU A 103 1.69 8.58 -0.62
CA GLU A 103 0.84 9.79 -0.68
C GLU A 103 -0.64 9.42 -0.58
N PHE A 104 -0.95 8.45 0.28
CA PHE A 104 -2.30 7.92 0.49
C PHE A 104 -3.34 9.02 0.78
N PRO A 105 -3.02 10.11 1.49
CA PRO A 105 -3.99 11.18 1.72
C PRO A 105 -4.64 11.73 0.45
N PHE A 106 -3.95 11.73 -0.69
CA PHE A 106 -4.56 12.18 -1.95
C PHE A 106 -5.76 11.31 -2.34
N LEU A 107 -5.71 10.02 -2.02
CA LEU A 107 -6.83 9.11 -2.29
C LEU A 107 -8.00 9.41 -1.37
N ILE A 108 -7.71 9.73 -0.11
CA ILE A 108 -8.75 10.02 0.88
C ILE A 108 -9.51 11.30 0.53
N GLU A 109 -8.80 12.30 -0.03
CA GLU A 109 -9.42 13.54 -0.46
C GLU A 109 -10.51 13.32 -1.51
N GLU A 110 -10.35 12.32 -2.35
CA GLU A 110 -11.30 12.02 -3.42
C GLU A 110 -12.34 10.98 -3.01
N ASP A 111 -12.01 10.13 -2.03
CA ASP A 111 -12.92 9.09 -1.55
C ASP A 111 -12.69 8.88 -0.05
N GLU A 112 -13.50 9.55 0.76
CA GLU A 112 -13.40 9.47 2.22
C GLU A 112 -13.73 8.09 2.76
N SER A 113 -14.43 7.26 1.99
CA SER A 113 -14.79 5.90 2.40
C SER A 113 -13.65 4.91 2.23
N LEU A 114 -12.61 5.27 1.48
CA LEU A 114 -11.55 4.33 1.12
C LEU A 114 -10.84 3.71 2.33
N PRO A 115 -10.45 4.47 3.36
CA PRO A 115 -9.79 3.86 4.51
C PRO A 115 -10.64 2.77 5.18
N SER A 116 -11.94 3.01 5.32
CA SER A 116 -12.86 2.03 5.92
C SER A 116 -13.00 0.80 5.04
N ARG A 117 -13.04 0.99 3.73
CA ARG A 117 -13.16 -0.11 2.78
C ARG A 117 -11.91 -0.97 2.77
N ILE A 118 -10.74 -0.35 2.85
CA ILE A 118 -9.48 -1.08 2.94
C ILE A 118 -9.42 -1.87 4.24
N GLN A 119 -9.83 -1.25 5.35
CA GLN A 119 -9.84 -1.95 6.64
C GLN A 119 -10.78 -3.15 6.60
N ARG A 120 -11.93 -3.01 5.96
CA ARG A 120 -12.90 -4.09 5.85
C ARG A 120 -12.33 -5.26 5.04
N VAL A 121 -11.73 -5.00 3.88
CA VAL A 121 -11.19 -6.09 3.06
C VAL A 121 -9.99 -6.72 3.76
N TRP A 122 -9.22 -5.94 4.52
CA TRP A 122 -8.14 -6.48 5.32
C TRP A 122 -8.66 -7.46 6.36
N ASP A 123 -9.66 -7.04 7.12
CA ASP A 123 -10.21 -7.85 8.20
C ASP A 123 -10.87 -9.14 7.67
N MET A 124 -11.53 -9.06 6.53
CA MET A 124 -12.30 -10.18 5.99
C MET A 124 -11.49 -11.13 5.12
N GLU A 125 -10.46 -10.63 4.43
CA GLU A 125 -9.75 -11.42 3.42
C GLU A 125 -8.23 -11.37 3.57
N LEU A 126 -7.65 -10.18 3.63
CA LEU A 126 -6.20 -10.02 3.44
C LEU A 126 -5.37 -10.52 4.62
N GLN A 127 -5.90 -10.46 5.82
CA GLN A 127 -5.13 -10.87 7.00
C GLN A 127 -4.81 -12.37 7.00
N GLU A 128 -5.48 -13.14 6.17
CA GLU A 128 -5.23 -14.58 6.04
C GLU A 128 -4.27 -14.93 4.91
N THR A 129 -3.76 -13.92 4.22
CA THR A 129 -2.78 -14.08 3.14
C THR A 129 -1.37 -13.82 3.65
N GLY A 130 -0.39 -13.91 2.77
CA GLY A 130 0.99 -13.50 3.07
C GLY A 130 1.30 -12.08 2.61
N MET A 131 0.28 -11.28 2.36
CA MET A 131 0.41 -9.92 1.83
C MET A 131 0.94 -8.94 2.87
N THR A 132 1.75 -7.98 2.40
CA THR A 132 2.11 -6.80 3.19
C THR A 132 1.52 -5.58 2.50
N LEU A 133 0.71 -4.82 3.22
CA LEU A 133 0.11 -3.58 2.70
C LEU A 133 0.72 -2.41 3.47
N VAL A 134 1.33 -1.48 2.75
CA VAL A 134 2.00 -0.32 3.33
C VAL A 134 1.33 0.95 2.83
N LEU A 135 0.80 1.75 3.75
CA LEU A 135 0.23 3.06 3.43
C LEU A 135 1.17 4.13 3.94
N VAL A 136 1.56 5.05 3.07
CA VAL A 136 2.50 6.12 3.40
C VAL A 136 1.83 7.47 3.23
N GLY A 137 1.98 8.34 4.20
CA GLY A 137 1.40 9.67 4.16
C GLY A 137 2.20 10.69 4.93
N SER A 138 1.98 11.96 4.59
CA SER A 138 2.67 13.07 5.24
C SER A 138 1.83 13.76 6.32
N SER A 139 0.60 13.29 6.56
CA SER A 139 -0.30 13.87 7.55
C SER A 139 -0.86 12.79 8.46
N ILE A 140 -0.54 12.87 9.74
CA ILE A 140 -1.04 11.95 10.76
C ILE A 140 -2.55 12.02 10.87
N SER A 141 -3.11 13.23 10.86
CA SER A 141 -4.55 13.43 11.06
C SER A 141 -5.39 12.78 9.97
N VAL A 142 -4.84 12.66 8.77
CA VAL A 142 -5.53 12.03 7.66
C VAL A 142 -5.36 10.51 7.71
N MET A 143 -4.20 10.04 8.18
CA MET A 143 -3.87 8.62 8.23
C MET A 143 -4.49 7.89 9.41
N GLU A 144 -4.87 8.62 10.42
CA GLU A 144 -5.56 8.05 11.57
C GLU A 144 -7.07 7.99 11.35
#